data_97547045b1a26a1e8d18121e3e81ac15
#
_entry.id   97547045b1a26a1e8d18121e3e81ac15
#
_cell.length_a   1.000
_cell.length_b   1.000
_cell.length_c   1.000
_cell.angle_alpha   90.00
_cell.angle_beta   90.00
_cell.angle_gamma   90.00
#
_symmetry.space_group_name_H-M   'P 1'
#
loop_
_entity.id
_entity.type
_entity.pdbx_description
1 polymer ?
#
loop_
_entity_poly.entity_id
_entity_poly.type
_entity_poly.pdbx_seq_one_letter_code
_entity_poly.pdbx_strand_id
1 'polypeptide(L)'
;GRLGWFDRWFCSPSNHRVHHAVNDAYLDKNYGGILILWDRMFGTFKDEDAQEKCVYGTRGLLNSWDPLWANAEVYAGLAHDSWHARSWLDKLKVWIKPPGWRPADVAERFPKPAFSMAQMQIFQPPMSRAVQWFALVQFAVLLTGVGAFLWQADTAPLAHNAIWFAVLLVGQWALGAVMQGRISMLMALMLQSAALATATSALGLTEWHWLFKPLTMAIAIILVATSAYSTSARGTSGSKTPWVLLMAALGGSLAGDVFLMFPGFFIPGLVSFLVAHLFYVALFKSG
;
A
#
# COMPACT_ATOMS: atom_id res chain seq x y z
N GLY A 1 -5.47 14.09 29.81
CA GLY A 1 -6.14 15.04 30.70
C GLY A 1 -5.41 16.36 30.74
N ARG A 2 -6.02 17.34 31.34
CA ARG A 2 -5.39 18.64 31.61
C ARG A 2 -4.40 18.49 32.78
N LEU A 3 -3.22 19.09 32.63
CA LEU A 3 -2.13 19.02 33.62
C LEU A 3 -1.89 20.36 34.33
N GLY A 4 -2.88 21.29 34.30
CA GLY A 4 -2.88 22.56 35.01
C GLY A 4 -1.78 23.51 34.53
N TRP A 5 -0.81 23.84 35.40
CA TRP A 5 0.26 24.81 35.08
C TRP A 5 1.13 24.30 33.90
N PHE A 6 1.31 22.99 33.73
CA PHE A 6 2.11 22.40 32.67
C PHE A 6 1.53 22.71 31.28
N ASP A 7 0.21 22.72 31.13
CA ASP A 7 -0.49 23.07 29.88
C ASP A 7 -0.21 24.51 29.40
N ARG A 8 0.31 25.36 30.29
CA ARG A 8 0.62 26.74 29.95
C ARG A 8 1.92 26.90 29.19
N TRP A 9 2.85 26.00 29.40
CA TRP A 9 4.21 26.07 28.87
C TRP A 9 4.51 24.98 27.86
N PHE A 10 3.97 23.79 28.08
CA PHE A 10 4.29 22.60 27.33
C PHE A 10 3.08 22.09 26.54
N CYS A 11 3.37 21.40 25.43
CA CYS A 11 2.37 20.67 24.67
C CYS A 11 1.94 19.43 25.46
N SER A 12 0.86 19.60 26.23
CA SER A 12 0.24 18.51 26.99
C SER A 12 -0.64 17.64 26.09
N PRO A 13 -1.08 16.45 26.58
CA PRO A 13 -2.06 15.64 25.85
C PRO A 13 -3.35 16.39 25.47
N SER A 14 -3.79 17.36 26.26
CA SER A 14 -4.93 18.23 25.95
C SER A 14 -4.64 19.14 24.77
N ASN A 15 -3.50 19.84 24.81
CA ASN A 15 -3.07 20.72 23.73
C ASN A 15 -2.85 19.95 22.42
N HIS A 16 -2.30 18.74 22.52
CA HIS A 16 -2.03 17.88 21.37
C HIS A 16 -3.32 17.31 20.74
N ARG A 17 -4.35 17.01 21.55
CA ARG A 17 -5.67 16.63 21.01
C ARG A 17 -6.28 17.71 20.15
N VAL A 18 -6.19 18.98 20.57
CA VAL A 18 -6.65 20.13 19.77
C VAL A 18 -5.90 20.20 18.44
N HIS A 19 -4.57 19.99 18.45
CA HIS A 19 -3.76 19.96 17.24
C HIS A 19 -4.25 18.93 16.20
N HIS A 20 -4.67 17.77 16.67
CA HIS A 20 -5.15 16.68 15.78
C HIS A 20 -6.66 16.77 15.47
N ALA A 21 -7.36 17.77 15.96
CA ALA A 21 -8.80 17.89 15.76
C ALA A 21 -9.16 18.60 14.46
N VAL A 22 -10.19 18.11 13.78
CA VAL A 22 -10.75 18.69 12.54
C VAL A 22 -11.89 19.68 12.80
N ASN A 23 -12.32 19.83 14.03
CA ASN A 23 -13.32 20.81 14.45
C ASN A 23 -12.96 22.21 13.97
N ASP A 24 -13.93 23.02 13.56
CA ASP A 24 -13.69 24.39 13.07
C ASP A 24 -12.98 25.26 14.11
N ALA A 25 -13.34 25.11 15.39
CA ALA A 25 -12.73 25.85 16.49
C ALA A 25 -11.26 25.48 16.77
N TYR A 26 -10.82 24.29 16.33
CA TYR A 26 -9.49 23.72 16.60
C TYR A 26 -8.60 23.69 15.36
N LEU A 27 -9.14 24.04 14.20
CA LEU A 27 -8.38 24.03 12.96
C LEU A 27 -7.20 25.00 13.02
N ASP A 28 -6.05 24.52 12.56
CA ASP A 28 -4.81 25.31 12.53
C ASP A 28 -4.41 25.90 13.90
N LYS A 29 -4.55 25.09 14.95
CA LYS A 29 -4.19 25.44 16.33
C LYS A 29 -3.12 24.50 16.89
N ASN A 30 -2.41 25.01 17.90
CA ASN A 30 -1.46 24.27 18.75
C ASN A 30 -0.37 23.52 17.98
N TYR A 31 0.40 24.24 17.16
CA TYR A 31 1.50 23.67 16.35
C TYR A 31 2.74 23.27 17.14
N GLY A 32 2.92 23.81 18.34
CA GLY A 32 4.09 23.60 19.17
C GLY A 32 4.21 22.13 19.63
N GLY A 33 5.25 21.42 19.20
CA GLY A 33 5.46 20.01 19.55
C GLY A 33 5.92 19.80 21.01
N ILE A 34 6.71 20.71 21.56
CA ILE A 34 7.20 20.64 22.96
C ILE A 34 6.70 21.85 23.76
N LEU A 35 6.95 23.06 23.27
CA LEU A 35 6.58 24.29 23.93
C LEU A 35 5.35 24.91 23.27
N ILE A 36 4.23 24.94 23.98
CA ILE A 36 2.99 25.61 23.54
C ILE A 36 3.08 27.13 23.62
N LEU A 37 4.16 27.64 24.20
CA LEU A 37 4.46 29.06 24.32
C LEU A 37 4.46 29.76 22.94
N TRP A 38 4.98 29.09 21.92
CA TRP A 38 5.02 29.61 20.55
C TRP A 38 3.62 29.89 20.02
N ASP A 39 2.68 28.98 20.25
CA ASP A 39 1.30 29.17 19.82
C ASP A 39 0.64 30.36 20.54
N ARG A 40 0.96 30.58 21.81
CA ARG A 40 0.47 31.75 22.55
C ARG A 40 1.06 33.05 22.01
N MET A 41 2.33 33.05 21.64
CA MET A 41 3.02 34.20 21.06
C MET A 41 2.51 34.55 19.64
N PHE A 42 2.21 33.55 18.84
CA PHE A 42 1.77 33.74 17.46
C PHE A 42 0.25 33.70 17.27
N GLY A 43 -0.55 33.57 18.35
CA GLY A 43 -2.01 33.60 18.29
C GLY A 43 -2.67 32.34 17.75
N THR A 44 -1.91 31.22 17.66
CA THR A 44 -2.42 29.92 17.22
C THR A 44 -2.85 29.02 18.38
N PHE A 45 -2.74 29.49 19.62
CA PHE A 45 -3.14 28.71 20.78
C PHE A 45 -4.66 28.60 20.92
N LYS A 46 -5.13 27.40 21.25
CA LYS A 46 -6.51 27.14 21.64
C LYS A 46 -6.57 26.08 22.73
N ASP A 47 -7.27 26.38 23.83
CA ASP A 47 -7.58 25.39 24.86
C ASP A 47 -8.62 24.36 24.34
N GLU A 48 -8.50 23.12 24.79
CA GLU A 48 -9.54 22.11 24.57
C GLU A 48 -10.79 22.51 25.37
N ASP A 49 -11.93 22.61 24.68
CA ASP A 49 -13.21 22.89 25.31
C ASP A 49 -13.84 21.57 25.82
N ALA A 50 -14.34 21.57 27.04
CA ALA A 50 -15.02 20.42 27.63
C ALA A 50 -16.35 20.10 26.93
N GLN A 51 -16.98 21.11 26.31
CA GLN A 51 -18.25 20.97 25.61
C GLN A 51 -18.07 20.58 24.14
N GLU A 52 -16.94 20.91 23.52
CA GLU A 52 -16.62 20.58 22.15
C GLU A 52 -15.53 19.49 22.10
N LYS A 53 -15.96 18.24 22.04
CA LYS A 53 -15.05 17.09 21.96
C LYS A 53 -14.23 17.11 20.67
N CYS A 54 -12.93 16.88 20.77
CA CYS A 54 -12.05 16.75 19.62
C CYS A 54 -12.47 15.56 18.74
N VAL A 55 -12.70 15.84 17.46
CA VAL A 55 -12.87 14.83 16.42
C VAL A 55 -11.58 14.76 15.63
N TYR A 56 -10.93 13.58 15.66
CA TYR A 56 -9.60 13.41 15.07
C TYR A 56 -9.66 13.04 13.59
N GLY A 57 -8.67 13.52 12.85
CA GLY A 57 -8.51 13.18 11.43
C GLY A 57 -7.93 14.32 10.61
N THR A 58 -8.19 14.27 9.32
CA THR A 58 -7.84 15.32 8.35
C THR A 58 -9.06 15.69 7.55
N ARG A 59 -9.18 16.96 7.12
CA ARG A 59 -10.29 17.42 6.29
C ARG A 59 -10.26 16.84 4.87
N GLY A 60 -9.08 16.48 4.38
CA GLY A 60 -8.92 15.68 3.18
C GLY A 60 -8.81 14.21 3.58
N LEU A 61 -9.86 13.42 3.31
CA LEU A 61 -9.86 12.00 3.65
C LEU A 61 -9.07 11.20 2.61
N LEU A 62 -8.03 10.50 3.05
CA LEU A 62 -7.23 9.63 2.17
C LEU A 62 -8.05 8.45 1.63
N ASN A 63 -8.93 7.88 2.47
CA ASN A 63 -9.77 6.72 2.15
C ASN A 63 -9.01 5.55 1.49
N SER A 64 -7.81 5.29 1.97
CA SER A 64 -6.94 4.25 1.44
C SER A 64 -6.00 3.69 2.49
N TRP A 65 -5.75 2.37 2.43
CA TRP A 65 -4.68 1.68 3.15
C TRP A 65 -3.42 1.49 2.30
N ASP A 66 -3.37 2.12 1.11
CA ASP A 66 -2.22 2.06 0.22
C ASP A 66 -1.11 3.00 0.74
N PRO A 67 0.03 2.47 1.19
CA PRO A 67 1.11 3.28 1.76
C PRO A 67 1.79 4.16 0.71
N LEU A 68 1.83 3.74 -0.55
CA LEU A 68 2.39 4.55 -1.64
C LEU A 68 1.49 5.75 -1.91
N TRP A 69 0.16 5.51 -1.99
CA TRP A 69 -0.80 6.58 -2.18
C TRP A 69 -0.83 7.54 -0.99
N ALA A 70 -0.74 7.04 0.24
CA ALA A 70 -0.68 7.87 1.44
C ALA A 70 0.49 8.88 1.43
N ASN A 71 1.61 8.52 0.80
CA ASN A 71 2.76 9.41 0.65
C ASN A 71 2.72 10.26 -0.63
N ALA A 72 1.96 9.86 -1.64
CA ALA A 72 1.94 10.51 -2.96
C ALA A 72 0.73 11.43 -3.18
N GLU A 73 -0.37 11.24 -2.45
CA GLU A 73 -1.67 11.90 -2.70
C GLU A 73 -1.56 13.42 -2.70
N VAL A 74 -0.87 14.01 -1.74
CA VAL A 74 -0.68 15.47 -1.64
C VAL A 74 0.11 15.98 -2.85
N TYR A 75 1.18 15.30 -3.22
CA TYR A 75 2.01 15.67 -4.38
C TYR A 75 1.25 15.49 -5.69
N ALA A 76 0.44 14.45 -5.81
CA ALA A 76 -0.43 14.24 -6.96
C ALA A 76 -1.46 15.37 -7.09
N GLY A 77 -2.02 15.83 -5.97
CA GLY A 77 -2.91 16.99 -5.91
C GLY A 77 -2.22 18.29 -6.35
N LEU A 78 -1.01 18.54 -5.86
CA LEU A 78 -0.20 19.69 -6.27
C LEU A 78 0.16 19.63 -7.77
N ALA A 79 0.58 18.46 -8.27
CA ALA A 79 0.89 18.26 -9.67
C ALA A 79 -0.35 18.47 -10.56
N HIS A 80 -1.50 17.96 -10.15
CA HIS A 80 -2.78 18.19 -10.84
C HIS A 80 -3.10 19.69 -10.92
N ASP A 81 -3.04 20.42 -9.81
CA ASP A 81 -3.36 21.83 -9.77
C ASP A 81 -2.34 22.67 -10.57
N SER A 82 -1.05 22.31 -10.50
CA SER A 82 0.01 22.93 -11.30
C SER A 82 -0.21 22.68 -12.79
N TRP A 83 -0.53 21.44 -13.20
CA TRP A 83 -0.77 21.09 -14.61
C TRP A 83 -1.92 21.87 -15.20
N HIS A 84 -3.05 22.00 -14.47
CA HIS A 84 -4.27 22.62 -14.95
C HIS A 84 -4.33 24.13 -14.78
N ALA A 85 -3.42 24.76 -14.04
CA ALA A 85 -3.34 26.22 -13.94
C ALA A 85 -3.08 26.86 -15.31
N ARG A 86 -3.81 27.92 -15.66
CA ARG A 86 -3.62 28.65 -16.93
C ARG A 86 -2.35 29.51 -16.90
N SER A 87 -2.05 30.12 -15.75
CA SER A 87 -0.89 30.99 -15.57
C SER A 87 0.35 30.17 -15.23
N TRP A 88 1.46 30.41 -15.95
CA TRP A 88 2.76 29.82 -15.63
C TRP A 88 3.25 30.18 -14.23
N LEU A 89 2.96 31.43 -13.80
CA LEU A 89 3.32 31.86 -12.45
C LEU A 89 2.55 31.07 -11.39
N ASP A 90 1.29 30.76 -11.63
CA ASP A 90 0.45 29.99 -10.69
C ASP A 90 0.85 28.51 -10.69
N LYS A 91 1.35 27.94 -11.81
CA LYS A 91 1.97 26.62 -11.83
C LYS A 91 3.13 26.48 -10.84
N LEU A 92 3.94 27.54 -10.71
CA LEU A 92 5.05 27.56 -9.75
C LEU A 92 4.57 27.86 -8.33
N LYS A 93 3.61 28.77 -8.16
CA LYS A 93 3.07 29.13 -6.85
C LYS A 93 2.43 27.95 -6.12
N VAL A 94 1.82 27.01 -6.82
CA VAL A 94 1.25 25.77 -6.22
C VAL A 94 2.26 25.07 -5.30
N TRP A 95 3.56 25.08 -5.66
CA TRP A 95 4.62 24.38 -4.94
C TRP A 95 5.22 25.16 -3.76
N ILE A 96 5.00 26.47 -3.68
CA ILE A 96 5.64 27.34 -2.68
C ILE A 96 4.65 28.11 -1.80
N LYS A 97 3.37 28.16 -2.17
CA LYS A 97 2.33 28.79 -1.38
C LYS A 97 1.93 27.90 -0.18
N PRO A 98 1.34 28.46 0.87
CA PRO A 98 0.87 27.70 2.02
C PRO A 98 -0.04 26.53 1.62
N PRO A 99 -0.05 25.43 2.40
CA PRO A 99 -0.95 24.32 2.18
C PRO A 99 -2.41 24.74 2.01
N GLY A 100 -3.10 24.14 1.03
CA GLY A 100 -4.48 24.48 0.71
C GLY A 100 -4.66 25.63 -0.28
N TRP A 101 -3.61 26.41 -0.60
CA TRP A 101 -3.71 27.39 -1.66
C TRP A 101 -3.87 26.74 -3.03
N ARG A 102 -4.79 27.28 -3.84
CA ARG A 102 -5.05 26.81 -5.20
C ARG A 102 -5.20 27.99 -6.13
N PRO A 103 -4.77 27.89 -7.41
CA PRO A 103 -5.12 28.87 -8.44
C PRO A 103 -6.62 29.06 -8.55
N ALA A 104 -7.11 30.29 -8.66
CA ALA A 104 -8.54 30.58 -8.69
C ALA A 104 -9.26 29.87 -9.85
N ASP A 105 -8.64 29.85 -11.02
CA ASP A 105 -9.16 29.19 -12.22
C ASP A 105 -9.22 27.65 -12.09
N VAL A 106 -8.31 27.06 -11.32
CA VAL A 106 -8.32 25.62 -11.01
C VAL A 106 -9.37 25.31 -9.95
N ALA A 107 -9.47 26.15 -8.91
CA ALA A 107 -10.46 25.97 -7.85
C ALA A 107 -11.90 26.05 -8.39
N GLU A 108 -12.15 26.94 -9.37
CA GLU A 108 -13.45 27.07 -10.04
C GLU A 108 -13.77 25.86 -10.93
N ARG A 109 -12.82 25.40 -11.74
CA ARG A 109 -13.01 24.27 -12.66
C ARG A 109 -13.04 22.90 -12.00
N PHE A 110 -12.31 22.75 -10.90
CA PHE A 110 -12.16 21.51 -10.14
C PHE A 110 -12.45 21.76 -8.67
N PRO A 111 -13.70 22.08 -8.28
CA PRO A 111 -14.04 22.35 -6.89
C PRO A 111 -13.79 21.12 -6.02
N LYS A 112 -13.16 21.30 -4.87
CA LYS A 112 -13.06 20.25 -3.85
C LYS A 112 -14.36 20.23 -3.05
N PRO A 113 -14.84 19.04 -2.63
CA PRO A 113 -16.01 18.95 -1.76
C PRO A 113 -15.80 19.76 -0.48
N ALA A 114 -16.80 20.51 -0.05
CA ALA A 114 -16.75 21.19 1.22
C ALA A 114 -16.66 20.17 2.36
N PHE A 115 -15.79 20.42 3.32
CA PHE A 115 -15.70 19.57 4.50
C PHE A 115 -16.97 19.73 5.36
N SER A 116 -17.52 18.61 5.81
CA SER A 116 -18.65 18.56 6.73
C SER A 116 -18.37 17.55 7.84
N MET A 117 -18.35 18.02 9.08
CA MET A 117 -18.22 17.17 10.26
C MET A 117 -19.29 16.07 10.31
N ALA A 118 -20.52 16.40 9.89
CA ALA A 118 -21.65 15.46 9.89
C ALA A 118 -21.50 14.33 8.86
N GLN A 119 -20.71 14.54 7.83
CA GLN A 119 -20.45 13.57 6.77
C GLN A 119 -19.10 12.83 6.95
N MET A 120 -18.34 13.16 7.98
CA MET A 120 -17.06 12.55 8.27
C MET A 120 -17.26 11.09 8.69
N GLN A 121 -16.75 10.17 7.89
CA GLN A 121 -16.78 8.74 8.20
C GLN A 121 -15.35 8.21 8.30
N ILE A 122 -15.12 7.35 9.29
CA ILE A 122 -13.84 6.63 9.39
C ILE A 122 -13.78 5.63 8.25
N PHE A 123 -12.68 5.66 7.49
CA PHE A 123 -12.45 4.69 6.42
C PHE A 123 -12.24 3.30 7.02
N GLN A 124 -13.25 2.46 6.93
CA GLN A 124 -13.25 1.10 7.48
C GLN A 124 -13.95 0.15 6.50
N PRO A 125 -13.26 -0.30 5.45
CA PRO A 125 -13.83 -1.27 4.52
C PRO A 125 -14.22 -2.56 5.25
N PRO A 126 -15.31 -3.22 4.85
CA PRO A 126 -15.76 -4.46 5.47
C PRO A 126 -14.72 -5.58 5.22
N MET A 127 -14.28 -6.23 6.30
CA MET A 127 -13.32 -7.32 6.24
C MET A 127 -13.89 -8.57 6.89
N SER A 128 -13.77 -9.73 6.22
CA SER A 128 -14.06 -11.01 6.83
C SER A 128 -13.08 -11.34 7.96
N ARG A 129 -13.46 -12.24 8.89
CA ARG A 129 -12.55 -12.68 9.95
C ARG A 129 -11.26 -13.29 9.41
N ALA A 130 -11.32 -14.00 8.29
CA ALA A 130 -10.14 -14.56 7.64
C ALA A 130 -9.18 -13.46 7.18
N VAL A 131 -9.69 -12.39 6.57
CA VAL A 131 -8.88 -11.23 6.15
C VAL A 131 -8.29 -10.51 7.36
N GLN A 132 -9.03 -10.36 8.45
CA GLN A 132 -8.53 -9.74 9.69
C GLN A 132 -7.34 -10.52 10.28
N TRP A 133 -7.47 -11.87 10.40
CA TRP A 133 -6.36 -12.71 10.88
C TRP A 133 -5.18 -12.70 9.92
N PHE A 134 -5.43 -12.79 8.62
CA PHE A 134 -4.39 -12.66 7.61
C PHE A 134 -3.64 -11.32 7.76
N ALA A 135 -4.38 -10.23 7.89
CA ALA A 135 -3.80 -8.89 8.04
C ALA A 135 -2.95 -8.78 9.31
N LEU A 136 -3.42 -9.33 10.45
CA LEU A 136 -2.66 -9.34 11.70
C LEU A 136 -1.34 -10.11 11.57
N VAL A 137 -1.38 -11.31 10.99
CA VAL A 137 -0.16 -12.13 10.76
C VAL A 137 0.79 -11.44 9.81
N GLN A 138 0.30 -10.94 8.68
CA GLN A 138 1.10 -10.22 7.70
C GLN A 138 1.71 -8.94 8.27
N PHE A 139 0.96 -8.20 9.07
CA PHE A 139 1.49 -7.02 9.78
C PHE A 139 2.66 -7.39 10.68
N ALA A 140 2.53 -8.48 11.48
CA ALA A 140 3.62 -8.94 12.34
C ALA A 140 4.87 -9.36 11.54
N VAL A 141 4.68 -10.06 10.40
CA VAL A 141 5.77 -10.45 9.50
C VAL A 141 6.46 -9.20 8.91
N LEU A 142 5.68 -8.25 8.41
CA LEU A 142 6.22 -7.01 7.83
C LEU A 142 6.92 -6.15 8.88
N LEU A 143 6.36 -6.04 10.09
CA LEU A 143 7.00 -5.31 11.19
C LEU A 143 8.35 -5.92 11.56
N THR A 144 8.43 -7.25 11.64
CA THR A 144 9.69 -7.98 11.85
C THR A 144 10.68 -7.73 10.70
N GLY A 145 10.19 -7.79 9.46
CA GLY A 145 11.00 -7.50 8.27
C GLY A 145 11.55 -6.08 8.24
N VAL A 146 10.72 -5.08 8.59
CA VAL A 146 11.17 -3.68 8.72
C VAL A 146 12.21 -3.54 9.84
N GLY A 147 12.00 -4.17 10.99
CA GLY A 147 12.98 -4.17 12.09
C GLY A 147 14.33 -4.77 11.67
N ALA A 148 14.31 -5.92 10.99
CA ALA A 148 15.52 -6.56 10.47
C ALA A 148 16.21 -5.70 9.40
N PHE A 149 15.44 -5.09 8.51
CA PHE A 149 15.95 -4.15 7.51
C PHE A 149 16.65 -2.96 8.15
N LEU A 150 16.00 -2.28 9.10
CA LEU A 150 16.57 -1.11 9.78
C LEU A 150 17.83 -1.48 10.58
N TRP A 151 17.87 -2.67 11.16
CA TRP A 151 19.05 -3.16 11.90
C TRP A 151 20.31 -3.29 11.02
N GLN A 152 20.14 -3.57 9.73
CA GLN A 152 21.24 -3.79 8.79
C GLN A 152 21.48 -2.61 7.84
N ALA A 153 20.56 -1.65 7.79
CA ALA A 153 20.54 -0.59 6.77
C ALA A 153 21.82 0.25 6.73
N ASP A 154 22.42 0.53 7.90
CA ASP A 154 23.64 1.36 7.99
C ASP A 154 24.90 0.66 7.48
N THR A 155 24.93 -0.67 7.49
CA THR A 155 26.10 -1.47 7.11
C THR A 155 25.99 -2.12 5.74
N ALA A 156 24.76 -2.29 5.23
CA ALA A 156 24.50 -2.92 3.95
C ALA A 156 24.73 -1.97 2.77
N PRO A 157 25.17 -2.46 1.60
CA PRO A 157 25.27 -1.67 0.37
C PRO A 157 23.93 -1.05 -0.02
N LEU A 158 23.96 0.16 -0.61
CA LEU A 158 22.76 0.88 -1.03
C LEU A 158 21.86 0.04 -1.96
N ALA A 159 22.45 -0.73 -2.89
CA ALA A 159 21.69 -1.61 -3.78
C ALA A 159 20.94 -2.70 -3.02
N HIS A 160 21.54 -3.29 -1.98
CA HIS A 160 20.89 -4.24 -1.07
C HIS A 160 19.69 -3.60 -0.36
N ASN A 161 19.92 -2.42 0.21
CA ASN A 161 18.87 -1.66 0.90
C ASN A 161 17.71 -1.33 -0.04
N ALA A 162 18.00 -0.90 -1.28
CA ALA A 162 16.98 -0.58 -2.27
C ALA A 162 16.12 -1.81 -2.64
N ILE A 163 16.75 -2.98 -2.79
CA ILE A 163 16.03 -4.23 -3.09
C ILE A 163 15.12 -4.64 -1.93
N TRP A 164 15.62 -4.67 -0.69
CA TRP A 164 14.82 -5.03 0.47
C TRP A 164 13.72 -4.03 0.76
N PHE A 165 14.00 -2.73 0.58
CA PHE A 165 12.98 -1.69 0.68
C PHE A 165 11.84 -1.91 -0.33
N ALA A 166 12.15 -2.26 -1.58
CA ALA A 166 11.16 -2.57 -2.59
C ALA A 166 10.30 -3.80 -2.21
N VAL A 167 10.91 -4.87 -1.68
CA VAL A 167 10.18 -6.05 -1.18
C VAL A 167 9.21 -5.67 -0.05
N LEU A 168 9.66 -4.87 0.92
CA LEU A 168 8.81 -4.40 2.02
C LEU A 168 7.67 -3.51 1.52
N LEU A 169 7.91 -2.63 0.54
CA LEU A 169 6.86 -1.81 -0.09
C LEU A 169 5.80 -2.67 -0.79
N VAL A 170 6.22 -3.70 -1.54
CA VAL A 170 5.28 -4.64 -2.17
C VAL A 170 4.44 -5.35 -1.11
N GLY A 171 5.06 -5.78 -0.01
CA GLY A 171 4.37 -6.42 1.10
C GLY A 171 3.32 -5.51 1.75
N GLN A 172 3.69 -4.28 2.05
CA GLN A 172 2.79 -3.29 2.67
C GLN A 172 1.64 -2.91 1.73
N TRP A 173 1.95 -2.67 0.44
CA TRP A 173 0.95 -2.39 -0.57
C TRP A 173 -0.04 -3.56 -0.75
N ALA A 174 0.47 -4.78 -0.83
CA ALA A 174 -0.36 -5.98 -0.98
C ALA A 174 -1.28 -6.19 0.24
N LEU A 175 -0.77 -5.95 1.45
CA LEU A 175 -1.57 -5.99 2.68
C LEU A 175 -2.71 -4.96 2.62
N GLY A 176 -2.41 -3.71 2.30
CA GLY A 176 -3.41 -2.66 2.15
C GLY A 176 -4.46 -2.99 1.08
N ALA A 177 -4.03 -3.55 -0.05
CA ALA A 177 -4.93 -3.96 -1.14
C ALA A 177 -5.87 -5.12 -0.73
N VAL A 178 -5.39 -6.09 0.06
CA VAL A 178 -6.24 -7.16 0.62
C VAL A 178 -7.27 -6.59 1.60
N MET A 179 -6.84 -5.70 2.50
CA MET A 179 -7.73 -5.07 3.50
C MET A 179 -8.83 -4.23 2.84
N GLN A 180 -8.58 -3.69 1.65
CA GLN A 180 -9.56 -2.96 0.84
C GLN A 180 -10.38 -3.85 -0.10
N GLY A 181 -10.14 -5.16 -0.12
CA GLY A 181 -10.81 -6.10 -1.02
C GLY A 181 -10.43 -5.95 -2.50
N ARG A 182 -9.32 -5.26 -2.80
CA ARG A 182 -8.83 -5.06 -4.19
C ARG A 182 -8.18 -6.31 -4.76
N ILE A 183 -7.50 -7.10 -3.91
CA ILE A 183 -6.88 -8.38 -4.29
C ILE A 183 -7.21 -9.43 -3.24
N SER A 184 -7.12 -10.71 -3.63
CA SER A 184 -7.28 -11.83 -2.70
C SER A 184 -6.01 -12.04 -1.85
N MET A 185 -6.16 -12.76 -0.72
CA MET A 185 -5.02 -13.16 0.12
C MET A 185 -4.00 -14.01 -0.67
N LEU A 186 -4.46 -14.90 -1.55
CA LEU A 186 -3.58 -15.70 -2.40
C LEU A 186 -2.79 -14.83 -3.39
N MET A 187 -3.45 -13.84 -4.00
CA MET A 187 -2.77 -12.89 -4.88
C MET A 187 -1.69 -12.10 -4.12
N ALA A 188 -1.97 -11.65 -2.90
CA ALA A 188 -0.99 -10.95 -2.07
C ALA A 188 0.22 -11.83 -1.75
N LEU A 189 -0.01 -13.10 -1.36
CA LEU A 189 1.07 -14.07 -1.10
C LEU A 189 1.90 -14.37 -2.34
N MET A 190 1.25 -14.49 -3.50
CA MET A 190 1.94 -14.69 -4.78
C MET A 190 2.85 -13.50 -5.10
N LEU A 191 2.36 -12.27 -4.98
CA LEU A 191 3.14 -11.06 -5.27
C LEU A 191 4.33 -10.91 -4.31
N GLN A 192 4.13 -11.18 -3.01
CA GLN A 192 5.19 -11.16 -2.02
C GLN A 192 6.24 -12.24 -2.28
N SER A 193 5.81 -13.46 -2.60
CA SER A 193 6.72 -14.57 -2.95
C SER A 193 7.51 -14.26 -4.22
N ALA A 194 6.90 -13.66 -5.24
CA ALA A 194 7.58 -13.22 -6.45
C ALA A 194 8.62 -12.12 -6.18
N ALA A 195 8.28 -11.14 -5.34
CA ALA A 195 9.20 -10.10 -4.92
C ALA A 195 10.41 -10.69 -4.16
N LEU A 196 10.17 -11.63 -3.24
CA LEU A 196 11.22 -12.34 -2.52
C LEU A 196 12.08 -13.21 -3.45
N ALA A 197 11.48 -13.92 -4.40
CA ALA A 197 12.20 -14.71 -5.40
C ALA A 197 13.13 -13.81 -6.24
N THR A 198 12.64 -12.66 -6.67
CA THR A 198 13.42 -11.69 -7.45
C THR A 198 14.55 -11.09 -6.63
N ALA A 199 14.26 -10.68 -5.39
CA ALA A 199 15.25 -10.10 -4.48
C ALA A 199 16.36 -11.11 -4.14
N THR A 200 15.99 -12.33 -3.77
CA THR A 200 16.97 -13.39 -3.42
C THR A 200 17.83 -13.79 -4.60
N SER A 201 17.28 -13.79 -5.82
CA SER A 201 18.06 -13.98 -7.05
C SER A 201 19.06 -12.85 -7.27
N ALA A 202 18.61 -11.61 -7.19
CA ALA A 202 19.45 -10.42 -7.38
C ALA A 202 20.57 -10.29 -6.34
N LEU A 203 20.35 -10.78 -5.13
CA LEU A 203 21.30 -10.76 -4.02
C LEU A 203 22.18 -12.02 -3.93
N GLY A 204 22.02 -12.98 -4.84
CA GLY A 204 22.77 -14.24 -4.83
C GLY A 204 22.43 -15.19 -3.68
N LEU A 205 21.26 -15.00 -3.05
CA LEU A 205 20.76 -15.83 -1.95
C LEU A 205 20.09 -17.09 -2.50
N THR A 206 20.90 -18.01 -3.05
CA THR A 206 20.43 -19.15 -3.85
C THR A 206 19.45 -20.07 -3.13
N GLU A 207 19.68 -20.39 -1.86
CA GLU A 207 18.81 -21.27 -1.06
C GLU A 207 17.40 -20.66 -0.90
N TRP A 208 17.32 -19.38 -0.60
CA TRP A 208 16.05 -18.65 -0.50
C TRP A 208 15.36 -18.49 -1.85
N HIS A 209 16.12 -18.28 -2.92
CA HIS A 209 15.58 -18.25 -4.28
C HIS A 209 14.94 -19.59 -4.66
N TRP A 210 15.56 -20.70 -4.31
CA TRP A 210 15.03 -22.05 -4.52
C TRP A 210 13.72 -22.31 -3.77
N LEU A 211 13.48 -21.62 -2.67
CA LEU A 211 12.22 -21.68 -1.95
C LEU A 211 11.14 -20.80 -2.61
N PHE A 212 11.45 -19.51 -2.79
CA PHE A 212 10.43 -18.54 -3.18
C PHE A 212 10.00 -18.64 -4.64
N LYS A 213 10.85 -19.05 -5.55
CA LYS A 213 10.53 -19.16 -6.97
C LYS A 213 9.47 -20.24 -7.23
N PRO A 214 9.62 -21.52 -6.80
CA PRO A 214 8.56 -22.53 -6.95
C PRO A 214 7.32 -22.18 -6.13
N LEU A 215 7.48 -21.60 -4.95
CA LEU A 215 6.35 -21.19 -4.11
C LEU A 215 5.45 -20.19 -4.86
N THR A 216 6.01 -19.23 -5.58
CA THR A 216 5.26 -18.28 -6.42
C THR A 216 4.40 -19.02 -7.44
N MET A 217 4.97 -19.97 -8.14
CA MET A 217 4.26 -20.77 -9.16
C MET A 217 3.19 -21.67 -8.54
N ALA A 218 3.48 -22.29 -7.39
CA ALA A 218 2.51 -23.11 -6.67
C ALA A 218 1.29 -22.27 -6.22
N ILE A 219 1.51 -21.08 -5.68
CA ILE A 219 0.42 -20.16 -5.29
C ILE A 219 -0.36 -19.71 -6.53
N ALA A 220 0.30 -19.42 -7.66
CA ALA A 220 -0.37 -19.08 -8.92
C ALA A 220 -1.28 -20.20 -9.40
N ILE A 221 -0.85 -21.46 -9.32
CA ILE A 221 -1.64 -22.63 -9.66
C ILE A 221 -2.88 -22.74 -8.76
N ILE A 222 -2.71 -22.58 -7.43
CA ILE A 222 -3.83 -22.60 -6.47
C ILE A 222 -4.81 -21.45 -6.76
N LEU A 223 -4.31 -20.25 -7.06
CA LEU A 223 -5.15 -19.10 -7.39
C LEU A 223 -6.00 -19.35 -8.64
N VAL A 224 -5.41 -19.90 -9.68
CA VAL A 224 -6.11 -20.27 -10.94
C VAL A 224 -7.13 -21.38 -10.66
N ALA A 225 -6.76 -22.42 -9.91
CA ALA A 225 -7.65 -23.54 -9.58
C ALA A 225 -8.88 -23.06 -8.78
N THR A 226 -8.68 -22.20 -7.76
CA THR A 226 -9.78 -21.66 -6.96
C THR A 226 -10.68 -20.72 -7.78
N SER A 227 -10.10 -19.96 -8.71
CA SER A 227 -10.85 -19.10 -9.63
C SER A 227 -11.69 -19.91 -10.61
N ALA A 228 -11.13 -20.97 -11.19
CA ALA A 228 -11.83 -21.89 -12.08
C ALA A 228 -12.99 -22.59 -11.36
N TYR A 229 -12.76 -23.06 -10.13
CA TYR A 229 -13.81 -23.69 -9.32
C TYR A 229 -14.95 -22.70 -9.01
N SER A 230 -14.64 -21.49 -8.60
CA SER A 230 -15.65 -20.49 -8.27
C SER A 230 -16.49 -20.04 -9.48
N THR A 231 -15.88 -19.96 -10.66
CA THR A 231 -16.58 -19.67 -11.93
C THR A 231 -17.51 -20.81 -12.32
N SER A 232 -17.06 -22.06 -12.19
CA SER A 232 -17.87 -23.25 -12.46
C SER A 232 -19.07 -23.36 -11.50
N ALA A 233 -18.86 -23.07 -10.21
CA ALA A 233 -19.88 -23.13 -9.18
C ALA A 233 -21.00 -22.07 -9.36
N ARG A 234 -20.70 -20.95 -10.02
CA ARG A 234 -21.70 -19.88 -10.35
C ARG A 234 -22.55 -20.19 -11.58
N GLY A 235 -22.39 -21.37 -12.20
CA GLY A 235 -23.20 -21.78 -13.33
C GLY A 235 -22.92 -21.00 -14.63
N THR A 236 -21.86 -20.25 -14.73
CA THR A 236 -21.41 -19.64 -15.97
C THR A 236 -20.86 -20.74 -16.87
N SER A 237 -21.68 -21.15 -17.85
CA SER A 237 -21.41 -22.26 -18.78
C SER A 237 -20.36 -21.88 -19.82
N GLY A 238 -19.12 -21.63 -19.38
CA GLY A 238 -17.96 -21.46 -20.25
C GLY A 238 -17.22 -22.78 -20.45
N SER A 239 -16.51 -22.93 -21.59
CA SER A 239 -15.64 -24.07 -21.84
C SER A 239 -14.62 -24.22 -20.69
N LYS A 240 -14.42 -25.46 -20.22
CA LYS A 240 -13.38 -25.80 -19.21
C LYS A 240 -11.97 -25.84 -19.83
N THR A 241 -11.88 -25.86 -21.13
CA THR A 241 -10.62 -26.03 -21.89
C THR A 241 -9.59 -24.92 -21.54
N PRO A 242 -9.94 -23.61 -21.48
CA PRO A 242 -8.97 -22.58 -21.14
C PRO A 242 -8.34 -22.76 -19.74
N TRP A 243 -9.13 -23.19 -18.77
CA TRP A 243 -8.62 -23.44 -17.40
C TRP A 243 -7.66 -24.62 -17.35
N VAL A 244 -7.97 -25.71 -18.07
CA VAL A 244 -7.10 -26.87 -18.14
C VAL A 244 -5.79 -26.54 -18.83
N LEU A 245 -5.82 -25.82 -19.95
CA LEU A 245 -4.63 -25.37 -20.66
C LEU A 245 -3.76 -24.46 -19.81
N LEU A 246 -4.38 -23.52 -19.10
CA LEU A 246 -3.65 -22.62 -18.19
C LEU A 246 -2.99 -23.40 -17.03
N MET A 247 -3.71 -24.33 -16.42
CA MET A 247 -3.16 -25.17 -15.34
C MET A 247 -2.00 -26.05 -15.84
N ALA A 248 -2.11 -26.63 -17.04
CA ALA A 248 -1.05 -27.41 -17.65
C ALA A 248 0.18 -26.55 -17.97
N ALA A 249 -0.01 -25.33 -18.48
CA ALA A 249 1.06 -24.39 -18.75
C ALA A 249 1.79 -23.99 -17.47
N LEU A 250 1.06 -23.63 -16.39
CA LEU A 250 1.65 -23.27 -15.09
C LEU A 250 2.37 -24.46 -14.44
N GLY A 251 1.80 -25.68 -14.54
CA GLY A 251 2.43 -26.91 -14.07
C GLY A 251 3.74 -27.20 -14.79
N GLY A 252 3.78 -27.05 -16.10
CA GLY A 252 5.00 -27.18 -16.91
C GLY A 252 6.05 -26.11 -16.55
N SER A 253 5.63 -24.87 -16.29
CA SER A 253 6.51 -23.80 -15.84
C SER A 253 7.10 -24.10 -14.45
N LEU A 254 6.28 -24.57 -13.50
CA LEU A 254 6.74 -25.00 -12.18
C LEU A 254 7.76 -26.13 -12.27
N ALA A 255 7.49 -27.16 -13.08
CA ALA A 255 8.42 -28.25 -13.30
C ALA A 255 9.75 -27.75 -13.89
N GLY A 256 9.69 -26.86 -14.88
CA GLY A 256 10.87 -26.21 -15.45
C GLY A 256 11.71 -25.45 -14.43
N ASP A 257 11.06 -24.67 -13.59
CA ASP A 257 11.70 -23.92 -12.50
C ASP A 257 12.41 -24.85 -11.51
N VAL A 258 11.76 -25.96 -11.12
CA VAL A 258 12.33 -26.95 -10.20
C VAL A 258 13.51 -27.68 -10.84
N PHE A 259 13.39 -28.14 -12.07
CA PHE A 259 14.49 -28.86 -12.77
C PHE A 259 15.73 -27.98 -12.93
N LEU A 260 15.57 -26.69 -13.25
CA LEU A 260 16.70 -25.78 -13.39
C LEU A 260 17.46 -25.48 -12.08
N MET A 261 16.91 -25.87 -10.94
CA MET A 261 17.59 -25.74 -9.63
C MET A 261 18.64 -26.82 -9.40
N PHE A 262 18.53 -27.96 -10.09
CA PHE A 262 19.42 -29.10 -9.90
C PHE A 262 20.48 -29.20 -10.99
N PRO A 263 21.78 -29.38 -10.63
CA PRO A 263 22.83 -29.65 -11.61
C PRO A 263 22.49 -30.85 -12.50
N GLY A 264 22.71 -30.70 -13.79
CA GLY A 264 22.46 -31.80 -14.77
C GLY A 264 21.02 -31.85 -15.30
N PHE A 265 20.07 -31.08 -14.75
CA PHE A 265 18.67 -31.08 -15.19
C PHE A 265 18.31 -29.92 -16.13
N PHE A 266 19.32 -29.30 -16.76
CA PHE A 266 19.08 -28.20 -17.71
C PHE A 266 18.16 -28.57 -18.85
N ILE A 267 18.41 -29.74 -19.52
CA ILE A 267 17.60 -30.20 -20.66
C ILE A 267 16.14 -30.51 -20.22
N PRO A 268 15.89 -31.28 -19.14
CA PRO A 268 14.54 -31.47 -18.62
C PRO A 268 13.82 -30.17 -18.30
N GLY A 269 14.51 -29.19 -17.72
CA GLY A 269 13.96 -27.87 -17.44
C GLY A 269 13.53 -27.12 -18.69
N LEU A 270 14.40 -27.10 -19.71
CA LEU A 270 14.11 -26.48 -21.01
C LEU A 270 12.91 -27.12 -21.70
N VAL A 271 12.85 -28.46 -21.71
CA VAL A 271 11.72 -29.23 -22.30
C VAL A 271 10.41 -28.88 -21.55
N SER A 272 10.43 -28.80 -20.21
CA SER A 272 9.26 -28.46 -19.42
C SER A 272 8.74 -27.07 -19.78
N PHE A 273 9.63 -26.07 -19.94
CA PHE A 273 9.23 -24.74 -20.40
C PHE A 273 8.70 -24.73 -21.83
N LEU A 274 9.29 -25.52 -22.73
CA LEU A 274 8.77 -25.65 -24.10
C LEU A 274 7.34 -26.20 -24.08
N VAL A 275 7.08 -27.26 -23.33
CA VAL A 275 5.73 -27.82 -23.15
C VAL A 275 4.76 -26.77 -22.55
N ALA A 276 5.19 -26.03 -21.53
CA ALA A 276 4.40 -24.94 -20.96
C ALA A 276 4.02 -23.90 -22.02
N HIS A 277 4.97 -23.48 -22.86
CA HIS A 277 4.74 -22.52 -23.94
C HIS A 277 3.76 -23.06 -25.00
N LEU A 278 3.81 -24.34 -25.35
CA LEU A 278 2.84 -24.95 -26.26
C LEU A 278 1.40 -24.85 -25.67
N PHE A 279 1.24 -25.09 -24.36
CA PHE A 279 -0.06 -24.90 -23.70
C PHE A 279 -0.51 -23.46 -23.68
N TYR A 280 0.39 -22.48 -23.46
CA TYR A 280 0.06 -21.04 -23.57
C TYR A 280 -0.38 -20.68 -24.99
N VAL A 281 0.32 -21.17 -26.02
CA VAL A 281 -0.08 -20.93 -27.42
C VAL A 281 -1.45 -21.55 -27.71
N ALA A 282 -1.72 -22.77 -27.23
CA ALA A 282 -3.02 -23.42 -27.36
C ALA A 282 -4.14 -22.60 -26.64
N LEU A 283 -3.84 -22.08 -25.43
CA LEU A 283 -4.75 -21.24 -24.69
C LEU A 283 -5.12 -19.97 -25.47
N PHE A 284 -4.14 -19.25 -26.03
CA PHE A 284 -4.38 -18.04 -26.84
C PHE A 284 -5.16 -18.32 -28.14
N LYS A 285 -5.07 -19.53 -28.69
CA LYS A 285 -5.87 -19.91 -29.87
C LYS A 285 -7.29 -20.38 -29.53
N SER A 286 -7.55 -20.71 -28.27
CA SER A 286 -8.87 -21.19 -27.81
C SER A 286 -9.82 -20.09 -27.35
N GLY A 287 -9.36 -18.86 -27.20
CA GLY A 287 -10.15 -17.65 -26.88
C GLY A 287 -10.36 -16.83 -28.10
#